data_667dadc15d6781ea57f055ea7cee181e
#
_entry.id   667dadc15d6781ea57f055ea7cee181e
#
_cell.length_a   1.000
_cell.length_b   1.000
_cell.length_c   1.000
_cell.angle_alpha   90.00
_cell.angle_beta   90.00
_cell.angle_gamma   90.00
#
_symmetry.space_group_name_H-M   'P 1'
#
loop_
_entity.id
_entity.type
_entity.pdbx_description
1 polymer ?
#
loop_
_entity_poly.entity_id
_entity_poly.type
_entity_poly.pdbx_seq_one_letter_code
_entity_poly.pdbx_strand_id
1 'polypeptide(L)'
;MKNDENSVYLSRRDFFKELGMIGGGGVLLSAFPWLQSCSADDKVQIAKEKVRIGFIGTGSRGQYHLNNLKTIPYADVVALCDNYPPHLKEASALYPKAKTYDDYRKLLDDRDIQAVMIATPLYEHAHITIDA
;
A
#
# COMPACT_ATOMS: atom_id res chain seq x y z
N MET A 1 25.85 -32.95 30.18
CA MET A 1 25.65 -32.66 28.78
C MET A 1 25.30 -31.18 28.68
N LYS A 2 26.27 -30.38 28.31
CA LYS A 2 26.13 -28.92 28.12
C LYS A 2 25.82 -28.69 26.64
N ASN A 3 24.67 -28.11 26.33
CA ASN A 3 24.36 -27.60 25.00
C ASN A 3 24.72 -26.10 24.99
N ASP A 4 25.84 -25.79 24.42
CA ASP A 4 26.25 -24.43 24.10
C ASP A 4 25.58 -24.06 22.76
N GLU A 5 24.42 -23.44 22.80
CA GLU A 5 23.87 -22.72 21.64
C GLU A 5 24.46 -21.30 21.59
N ASN A 6 25.64 -21.17 20.99
CA ASN A 6 26.22 -19.90 20.62
C ASN A 6 25.49 -19.37 19.34
N SER A 7 24.33 -18.77 19.49
CA SER A 7 23.73 -17.99 18.42
C SER A 7 24.47 -16.64 18.36
N VAL A 8 25.40 -16.54 17.45
CA VAL A 8 26.13 -15.30 17.16
C VAL A 8 25.15 -14.31 16.50
N TYR A 9 24.50 -13.47 17.31
CA TYR A 9 23.75 -12.32 16.80
C TYR A 9 24.75 -11.26 16.33
N LEU A 10 25.07 -11.25 15.04
CA LEU A 10 25.81 -10.17 14.40
C LEU A 10 24.99 -8.88 14.46
N SER A 11 25.49 -7.87 15.15
CA SER A 11 24.88 -6.55 15.14
C SER A 11 24.98 -5.94 13.73
N ARG A 12 24.05 -5.07 13.33
CA ARG A 12 24.09 -4.37 12.03
C ARG A 12 25.43 -3.65 11.83
N ARG A 13 26.04 -3.16 12.89
CA ARG A 13 27.33 -2.46 12.89
C ARG A 13 28.51 -3.42 12.61
N ASP A 14 28.45 -4.64 13.11
CA ASP A 14 29.49 -5.65 12.89
C ASP A 14 29.40 -6.22 11.48
N PHE A 15 28.18 -6.37 10.94
CA PHE A 15 27.98 -6.73 9.54
C PHE A 15 28.64 -5.73 8.56
N PHE A 16 28.48 -4.42 8.82
CA PHE A 16 29.14 -3.41 7.97
C PHE A 16 30.66 -3.33 8.14
N LYS A 17 31.20 -3.67 9.31
CA LYS A 17 32.66 -3.75 9.52
C LYS A 17 33.27 -4.93 8.77
N GLU A 18 32.61 -6.08 8.80
CA GLU A 18 33.03 -7.27 8.05
C GLU A 18 33.01 -7.02 6.52
N LEU A 19 31.95 -6.35 6.04
CA LEU A 19 31.88 -5.93 4.63
C LEU A 19 33.00 -4.95 4.24
N GLY A 20 33.39 -4.04 5.15
CA GLY A 20 34.43 -3.04 4.92
C GLY A 20 35.86 -3.62 4.87
N MET A 21 36.11 -4.78 5.48
CA MET A 21 37.42 -5.44 5.45
C MET A 21 37.70 -6.22 4.15
N ILE A 22 36.69 -6.44 3.32
CA ILE A 22 36.85 -7.06 1.97
C ILE A 22 37.20 -5.99 0.93
N GLY A 23 37.38 -4.73 1.34
CA GLY A 23 37.65 -3.56 0.50
C GLY A 23 39.09 -3.41 0.06
N GLY A 24 39.63 -4.36 -0.66
CA GLY A 24 40.94 -4.27 -1.34
C GLY A 24 40.88 -4.92 -2.72
N GLY A 25 40.13 -4.37 -3.64
CA GLY A 25 40.17 -4.85 -5.00
C GLY A 25 38.85 -4.72 -5.75
N GLY A 26 38.77 -3.69 -6.57
CA GLY A 26 37.59 -3.41 -7.45
C GLY A 26 37.38 -4.42 -8.59
N VAL A 27 37.62 -5.72 -8.37
CA VAL A 27 37.58 -6.75 -9.42
C VAL A 27 36.54 -7.86 -9.14
N LEU A 28 35.91 -7.93 -7.97
CA LEU A 28 34.98 -9.04 -7.66
C LEU A 28 33.51 -8.73 -7.82
N LEU A 29 33.13 -7.51 -8.21
CA LEU A 29 31.70 -7.16 -8.43
C LEU A 29 31.11 -7.78 -9.71
N SER A 30 31.96 -8.26 -10.63
CA SER A 30 31.50 -8.91 -11.87
C SER A 30 31.11 -10.38 -11.71
N ALA A 31 31.40 -10.99 -10.54
CA ALA A 31 31.15 -12.42 -10.30
C ALA A 31 29.72 -12.73 -9.70
N PHE A 32 28.95 -11.71 -9.39
CA PHE A 32 27.61 -11.89 -8.81
C PHE A 32 26.54 -11.30 -9.72
N PRO A 33 26.05 -12.04 -10.71
CA PRO A 33 25.01 -11.56 -11.65
C PRO A 33 23.67 -11.18 -10.97
N TRP A 34 23.45 -11.63 -9.75
CA TRP A 34 22.26 -11.28 -8.96
C TRP A 34 22.35 -9.92 -8.24
N LEU A 35 23.54 -9.32 -8.12
CA LEU A 35 23.71 -7.95 -7.61
C LEU A 35 23.38 -6.86 -8.64
N GLN A 36 23.21 -7.23 -9.90
CA GLN A 36 22.86 -6.32 -11.00
C GLN A 36 21.37 -6.05 -11.12
N SER A 37 20.55 -6.64 -10.24
CA SER A 37 19.08 -6.48 -10.23
C SER A 37 18.57 -5.17 -9.65
N CYS A 38 19.46 -4.26 -9.23
CA CYS A 38 19.09 -2.90 -8.81
C CYS A 38 19.56 -1.87 -9.84
N SER A 39 19.42 -2.16 -11.13
CA SER A 39 19.49 -1.11 -12.16
C SER A 39 18.27 -0.22 -11.98
N ALA A 40 18.50 1.02 -11.55
CA ALA A 40 17.48 2.08 -11.39
C ALA A 40 16.84 2.53 -12.74
N ASP A 41 16.94 1.71 -13.77
CA ASP A 41 16.39 1.93 -15.11
C ASP A 41 15.20 1.00 -15.46
N ASP A 42 14.70 0.23 -14.50
CA ASP A 42 13.35 -0.29 -14.65
C ASP A 42 12.39 0.92 -14.59
N LYS A 43 12.16 1.49 -15.75
CA LYS A 43 10.98 2.33 -15.98
C LYS A 43 9.82 1.50 -15.47
N VAL A 44 9.37 1.82 -14.25
CA VAL A 44 8.15 1.26 -13.69
C VAL A 44 7.11 1.40 -14.80
N GLN A 45 6.77 0.29 -15.42
CA GLN A 45 5.69 0.22 -16.41
C GLN A 45 4.43 0.55 -15.60
N ILE A 46 4.15 1.85 -15.49
CA ILE A 46 2.93 2.33 -14.84
C ILE A 46 1.82 1.64 -15.60
N ALA A 47 1.10 0.78 -14.91
CA ALA A 47 0.03 0.00 -15.48
C ALA A 47 -0.86 0.94 -16.30
N LYS A 48 -1.06 0.63 -17.60
CA LYS A 48 -1.92 1.44 -18.49
C LYS A 48 -3.38 1.41 -18.02
N GLU A 49 -3.72 0.48 -17.15
CA GLU A 49 -5.06 0.30 -16.61
C GLU A 49 -5.18 0.99 -15.25
N LYS A 50 -6.31 1.66 -15.07
CA LYS A 50 -6.65 2.29 -13.79
C LYS A 50 -6.99 1.24 -12.76
N VAL A 51 -6.51 1.41 -11.54
CA VAL A 51 -6.89 0.59 -10.39
C VAL A 51 -8.26 1.06 -9.89
N ARG A 52 -9.24 0.17 -9.87
CA ARG A 52 -10.58 0.45 -9.36
C ARG A 52 -10.60 0.36 -7.83
N ILE A 53 -10.86 1.51 -7.21
CA ILE A 53 -10.75 1.69 -5.76
C ILE A 53 -12.14 1.81 -5.14
N GLY A 54 -12.40 1.01 -4.10
CA GLY A 54 -13.47 1.22 -3.14
C GLY A 54 -12.98 2.09 -1.98
N PHE A 55 -13.73 3.13 -1.64
CA PHE A 55 -13.34 4.06 -0.58
C PHE A 55 -14.30 3.94 0.62
N ILE A 56 -13.77 3.61 1.81
CA ILE A 56 -14.53 3.36 3.03
C ILE A 56 -14.21 4.46 4.06
N GLY A 57 -15.23 5.21 4.47
CA GLY A 57 -15.11 6.35 5.37
C GLY A 57 -14.91 7.66 4.65
N THR A 58 -15.99 8.35 4.29
CA THR A 58 -15.99 9.58 3.48
C THR A 58 -16.11 10.86 4.31
N GLY A 59 -15.84 10.79 5.61
CA GLY A 59 -15.79 11.96 6.49
C GLY A 59 -14.67 12.95 6.15
N SER A 60 -14.34 13.87 7.04
CA SER A 60 -13.37 14.94 6.80
C SER A 60 -12.02 14.44 6.26
N ARG A 61 -11.44 13.39 6.87
CA ARG A 61 -10.20 12.78 6.39
C ARG A 61 -10.40 12.07 5.05
N GLY A 62 -11.53 11.40 4.89
CA GLY A 62 -11.90 10.76 3.62
C GLY A 62 -12.00 11.75 2.48
N GLN A 63 -12.66 12.89 2.67
CA GLN A 63 -12.77 13.97 1.69
C GLN A 63 -11.40 14.49 1.25
N TYR A 64 -10.46 14.66 2.19
CA TYR A 64 -9.09 15.06 1.87
C TYR A 64 -8.40 14.05 0.95
N HIS A 65 -8.48 12.77 1.25
CA HIS A 65 -7.89 11.71 0.42
C HIS A 65 -8.59 11.57 -0.94
N LEU A 66 -9.92 11.67 -0.98
CA LEU A 66 -10.69 11.65 -2.23
C LEU A 66 -10.27 12.79 -3.18
N ASN A 67 -10.04 13.99 -2.65
CA ASN A 67 -9.54 15.11 -3.46
C ASN A 67 -8.13 14.84 -4.01
N ASN A 68 -7.25 14.23 -3.21
CA ASN A 68 -5.89 13.87 -3.66
C ASN A 68 -5.93 12.76 -4.72
N LEU A 69 -6.82 11.78 -4.60
CA LEU A 69 -6.96 10.70 -5.59
C LEU A 69 -7.33 11.22 -6.99
N LYS A 70 -8.01 12.37 -7.10
CA LYS A 70 -8.30 13.00 -8.41
C LYS A 70 -7.05 13.39 -9.19
N THR A 71 -5.93 13.62 -8.49
CA THR A 71 -4.66 14.01 -9.12
C THR A 71 -3.84 12.81 -9.58
N ILE A 72 -4.25 11.60 -9.23
CA ILE A 72 -3.56 10.35 -9.55
C ILE A 72 -4.17 9.74 -10.82
N PRO A 73 -3.47 9.70 -11.96
CA PRO A 73 -4.05 9.33 -13.25
C PRO A 73 -4.56 7.89 -13.33
N TYR A 74 -3.99 6.99 -12.52
CA TYR A 74 -4.32 5.56 -12.50
C TYR A 74 -5.20 5.15 -11.32
N ALA A 75 -5.67 6.08 -10.51
CA ALA A 75 -6.67 5.84 -9.49
C ALA A 75 -8.07 6.08 -10.08
N ASP A 76 -8.95 5.09 -9.93
CA ASP A 76 -10.36 5.20 -10.34
C ASP A 76 -11.24 4.82 -9.13
N VAL A 77 -11.84 5.81 -8.50
CA VAL A 77 -12.75 5.58 -7.38
C VAL A 77 -14.10 5.18 -7.94
N VAL A 78 -14.41 3.89 -7.86
CA VAL A 78 -15.63 3.29 -8.40
C VAL A 78 -16.72 3.04 -7.36
N ALA A 79 -16.37 3.08 -6.08
CA ALA A 79 -17.31 2.85 -4.98
C ALA A 79 -16.96 3.71 -3.76
N LEU A 80 -17.97 4.18 -3.05
CA LEU A 80 -17.90 5.01 -1.85
C LEU A 80 -18.77 4.38 -0.76
N CYS A 81 -18.26 4.32 0.46
CA CYS A 81 -19.02 3.81 1.61
C CYS A 81 -18.86 4.72 2.82
N ASP A 82 -20.00 5.04 3.44
CA ASP A 82 -20.06 5.69 4.74
C ASP A 82 -21.41 5.37 5.39
N ASN A 83 -21.43 5.17 6.70
CA ASN A 83 -22.64 4.96 7.46
C ASN A 83 -23.39 6.28 7.80
N TYR A 84 -22.77 7.44 7.52
CA TYR A 84 -23.37 8.76 7.71
C TYR A 84 -23.75 9.38 6.36
N PRO A 85 -25.07 9.45 6.05
CA PRO A 85 -25.55 9.88 4.73
C PRO A 85 -25.06 11.26 4.25
N PRO A 86 -24.86 12.28 5.10
CA PRO A 86 -24.33 13.56 4.65
C PRO A 86 -22.93 13.45 4.07
N HIS A 87 -22.02 12.69 4.70
CA HIS A 87 -20.65 12.47 4.18
C HIS A 87 -20.67 11.74 2.84
N LEU A 88 -21.51 10.72 2.73
CA LEU A 88 -21.67 9.95 1.50
C LEU A 88 -22.19 10.82 0.35
N LYS A 89 -23.13 11.74 0.64
CA LYS A 89 -23.66 12.69 -0.33
C LYS A 89 -22.58 13.66 -0.83
N GLU A 90 -21.75 14.19 0.06
CA GLU A 90 -20.64 15.07 -0.31
C GLU A 90 -19.60 14.33 -1.18
N ALA A 91 -19.25 13.10 -0.81
CA ALA A 91 -18.33 12.28 -1.56
C ALA A 91 -18.87 11.92 -2.95
N SER A 92 -20.15 11.60 -3.06
CA SER A 92 -20.80 11.29 -4.34
C SER A 92 -20.86 12.49 -5.28
N ALA A 93 -20.89 13.71 -4.77
CA ALA A 93 -20.76 14.92 -5.57
C ALA A 93 -19.35 15.06 -6.19
N LEU A 94 -18.32 14.56 -5.49
CA LEU A 94 -16.93 14.51 -6.03
C LEU A 94 -16.74 13.40 -7.08
N TYR A 95 -17.44 12.27 -6.93
CA TYR A 95 -17.36 11.09 -7.78
C TYR A 95 -18.74 10.61 -8.22
N PRO A 96 -19.41 11.34 -9.12
CA PRO A 96 -20.80 11.08 -9.47
C PRO A 96 -21.06 9.75 -10.20
N LYS A 97 -20.00 9.08 -10.65
CA LYS A 97 -20.07 7.76 -11.30
C LYS A 97 -19.83 6.61 -10.31
N ALA A 98 -19.35 6.89 -9.11
CA ALA A 98 -19.09 5.87 -8.12
C ALA A 98 -20.40 5.33 -7.51
N LYS A 99 -20.45 4.02 -7.30
CA LYS A 99 -21.54 3.37 -6.56
C LYS A 99 -21.46 3.81 -5.08
N THR A 100 -22.58 3.90 -4.40
CA THR A 100 -22.63 4.29 -2.98
C THR A 100 -23.16 3.15 -2.13
N TYR A 101 -22.53 2.95 -0.97
CA TYR A 101 -22.86 1.89 -0.01
C TYR A 101 -22.99 2.47 1.39
N ASP A 102 -23.94 1.98 2.16
CA ASP A 102 -24.18 2.28 3.57
C ASP A 102 -23.43 1.32 4.52
N ASP A 103 -22.99 0.16 4.00
CA ASP A 103 -22.27 -0.89 4.71
C ASP A 103 -21.04 -1.29 3.88
N TYR A 104 -19.86 -1.26 4.50
CA TYR A 104 -18.59 -1.60 3.85
C TYR A 104 -18.54 -3.07 3.36
N ARG A 105 -19.27 -3.99 4.01
CA ARG A 105 -19.33 -5.40 3.59
C ARG A 105 -19.95 -5.52 2.20
N LYS A 106 -21.02 -4.76 1.95
CA LYS A 106 -21.63 -4.69 0.61
C LYS A 106 -20.66 -4.11 -0.44
N LEU A 107 -19.82 -3.16 -0.02
CA LEU A 107 -18.78 -2.63 -0.91
C LEU A 107 -17.71 -3.69 -1.19
N LEU A 108 -17.28 -4.47 -0.19
CA LEU A 108 -16.29 -5.54 -0.35
C LEU A 108 -16.80 -6.69 -1.23
N ASP A 109 -18.11 -6.94 -1.28
CA ASP A 109 -18.74 -7.93 -2.15
C ASP A 109 -18.75 -7.51 -3.63
N ASP A 110 -18.47 -6.24 -3.93
CA ASP A 110 -18.46 -5.73 -5.32
C ASP A 110 -17.18 -6.17 -6.05
N ARG A 111 -17.32 -7.09 -6.98
CA ARG A 111 -16.22 -7.67 -7.79
C ARG A 111 -15.53 -6.67 -8.72
N ASP A 112 -16.11 -5.50 -8.93
CA ASP A 112 -15.50 -4.44 -9.74
C ASP A 112 -14.35 -3.75 -8.97
N ILE A 113 -14.26 -3.92 -7.65
CA ILE A 113 -13.25 -3.30 -6.81
C ILE A 113 -11.98 -4.16 -6.79
N GLN A 114 -10.83 -3.53 -6.99
CA GLN A 114 -9.51 -4.17 -6.99
C GLN A 114 -8.68 -3.82 -5.76
N ALA A 115 -8.97 -2.67 -5.17
CA ALA A 115 -8.29 -2.20 -3.96
C ALA A 115 -9.26 -1.40 -3.10
N VAL A 116 -9.04 -1.39 -1.80
CA VAL A 116 -9.82 -0.56 -0.87
C VAL A 116 -8.94 0.44 -0.15
N MET A 117 -9.50 1.62 0.10
CA MET A 117 -8.88 2.65 0.93
C MET A 117 -9.79 2.92 2.14
N ILE A 118 -9.23 2.75 3.33
CA ILE A 118 -9.97 2.85 4.60
C ILE A 118 -9.57 4.16 5.30
N ALA A 119 -10.55 5.04 5.55
CA ALA A 119 -10.37 6.32 6.22
C ALA A 119 -11.43 6.55 7.33
N THR A 120 -11.89 5.47 7.93
CA THR A 120 -12.78 5.45 9.10
C THR A 120 -12.03 5.83 10.38
N PRO A 121 -12.70 5.98 11.54
CA PRO A 121 -12.02 6.09 12.83
C PRO A 121 -11.10 4.89 13.11
N LEU A 122 -10.00 5.12 13.85
CA LEU A 122 -8.93 4.13 14.05
C LEU A 122 -9.40 2.78 14.60
N TYR A 123 -10.40 2.77 15.46
CA TYR A 123 -10.93 1.53 16.06
C TYR A 123 -11.64 0.62 15.04
N GLU A 124 -12.06 1.15 13.90
CA GLU A 124 -12.69 0.41 12.81
C GLU A 124 -11.67 -0.23 11.83
N HIS A 125 -10.44 0.33 11.75
CA HIS A 125 -9.46 -0.06 10.75
C HIS A 125 -9.14 -1.55 10.79
N ALA A 126 -8.94 -2.12 11.99
CA ALA A 126 -8.56 -3.52 12.13
C ALA A 126 -9.64 -4.47 11.57
N HIS A 127 -10.90 -4.24 11.93
CA HIS A 127 -12.01 -5.07 11.47
C HIS A 127 -12.19 -4.99 9.97
N ILE A 128 -12.23 -3.79 9.41
CA ILE A 128 -12.43 -3.58 7.97
C ILE A 128 -11.25 -4.15 7.16
N THR A 129 -10.01 -4.02 7.67
CA THR A 129 -8.83 -4.56 6.98
C THR A 129 -8.80 -6.10 6.99
N ILE A 130 -9.30 -6.73 8.06
CA ILE A 130 -9.38 -8.20 8.14
C ILE A 130 -10.46 -8.74 7.20
N ASP A 131 -11.57 -8.00 7.04
CA ASP A 131 -12.68 -8.39 6.18
C ASP A 131 -12.35 -8.16 4.68
N ALA A 132 -11.38 -7.29 4.35
CA ALA A 132 -10.97 -6.92 2.99
C ALA A 132 -9.93 -7.85 2.40
#